data_89999f7de4717b770c7316b486f84953
#
_entry.id   89999f7de4717b770c7316b486f84953
#
_cell.length_a   1.000
_cell.length_b   1.000
_cell.length_c   1.000
_cell.angle_alpha   90.00
_cell.angle_beta   90.00
_cell.angle_gamma   90.00
#
_symmetry.space_group_name_H-M   'P 1'
#
loop_
_entity.id
_entity.type
_entity.pdbx_description
1 polymer ?
#
loop_
_entity_poly.entity_id
_entity_poly.type
_entity_poly.pdbx_seq_one_letter_code
_entity_poly.pdbx_strand_id
1 'polypeptide(L)'
;LSKSKLKEKALEKNIFQYKTENRNKEIASVILKRLGVLDDFLIDKLIHDSIDTSKQIAIYSIMKTDRLFFEFMKEVYREKYIMVDPFLSDKDFSIFFQHKSEQSERVAKWVDYTYYKLKQVYIRILFEAYFIKDQDKREINKPLISSEIEDHLINIGDEVYLEAMLGGE
;
A
#
# COMPACT_ATOMS: atom_id res chain seq x y z
N LEU A 1 -6.89 23.15 -7.36
CA LEU A 1 -6.22 22.84 -8.64
C LEU A 1 -6.76 21.53 -9.18
N SER A 2 -7.09 21.45 -10.49
CA SER A 2 -7.50 20.19 -11.10
C SER A 2 -6.34 19.18 -11.12
N LYS A 3 -6.66 17.85 -11.11
CA LYS A 3 -5.65 16.78 -11.20
C LYS A 3 -4.71 16.96 -12.40
N SER A 4 -5.24 17.45 -13.54
CA SER A 4 -4.45 17.75 -14.73
C SER A 4 -3.40 18.82 -14.49
N LYS A 5 -3.78 19.93 -13.88
CA LYS A 5 -2.85 21.03 -13.53
C LYS A 5 -1.80 20.64 -12.51
N LEU A 6 -2.16 19.76 -11.54
CA LEU A 6 -1.20 19.22 -10.57
C LEU A 6 -0.17 18.32 -11.26
N LYS A 7 -0.62 17.49 -12.20
CA LYS A 7 0.27 16.62 -13.00
C LYS A 7 1.23 17.45 -13.84
N GLU A 8 0.73 18.43 -14.55
CA GLU A 8 1.52 19.34 -15.38
C GLU A 8 2.62 20.04 -14.57
N LYS A 9 2.27 20.65 -13.44
CA LYS A 9 3.24 21.29 -12.53
C LYS A 9 4.28 20.31 -11.97
N ALA A 10 3.87 19.10 -11.63
CA ALA A 10 4.79 18.08 -11.12
C ALA A 10 5.80 17.65 -12.17
N LEU A 11 5.37 17.56 -13.43
CA LEU A 11 6.24 17.22 -14.57
C LEU A 11 7.15 18.37 -14.96
N GLU A 12 6.64 19.61 -15.04
CA GLU A 12 7.43 20.81 -15.34
C GLU A 12 8.56 21.02 -14.33
N LYS A 13 8.29 20.80 -13.04
CA LYS A 13 9.28 20.91 -11.97
C LYS A 13 10.15 19.68 -11.80
N ASN A 14 9.94 18.62 -12.59
CA ASN A 14 10.63 17.34 -12.48
C ASN A 14 10.74 16.81 -11.03
N ILE A 15 9.63 16.88 -10.28
CA ILE A 15 9.61 16.60 -8.82
C ILE A 15 10.09 15.17 -8.53
N PHE A 16 9.79 14.22 -9.43
CA PHE A 16 10.10 12.81 -9.24
C PHE A 16 11.52 12.41 -9.67
N GLN A 17 12.21 13.29 -10.41
CA GLN A 17 13.62 13.13 -10.82
C GLN A 17 13.96 11.80 -11.52
N TYR A 18 12.99 11.15 -12.19
CA TYR A 18 13.27 9.97 -13.00
C TYR A 18 13.95 10.36 -14.32
N LYS A 19 14.81 9.45 -14.82
CA LYS A 19 15.61 9.68 -16.03
C LYS A 19 14.79 9.86 -17.32
N THR A 20 13.56 9.32 -17.36
CA THR A 20 12.71 9.37 -18.55
C THR A 20 11.40 10.09 -18.26
N GLU A 21 10.93 10.87 -19.26
CA GLU A 21 9.65 11.58 -19.19
C GLU A 21 8.46 10.61 -19.00
N ASN A 22 8.48 9.47 -19.69
CA ASN A 22 7.43 8.46 -19.58
C ASN A 22 7.32 7.93 -18.13
N ARG A 23 8.46 7.66 -17.48
CA ARG A 23 8.47 7.20 -16.09
C ARG A 23 7.96 8.27 -15.14
N ASN A 24 8.32 9.53 -15.33
CA ASN A 24 7.77 10.66 -14.57
C ASN A 24 6.24 10.75 -14.72
N LYS A 25 5.71 10.61 -15.95
CA LYS A 25 4.26 10.63 -16.22
C LYS A 25 3.52 9.47 -15.55
N GLU A 26 4.07 8.26 -15.58
CA GLU A 26 3.52 7.08 -14.92
C GLU A 26 3.43 7.30 -13.40
N ILE A 27 4.53 7.69 -12.77
CA ILE A 27 4.60 7.92 -11.32
C ILE A 27 3.66 9.05 -10.91
N ALA A 28 3.64 10.17 -11.64
CA ALA A 28 2.69 11.27 -11.40
C ALA A 28 1.23 10.77 -11.41
N SER A 29 0.89 9.91 -12.37
CA SER A 29 -0.47 9.36 -12.49
C SER A 29 -0.83 8.46 -11.31
N VAL A 30 0.09 7.61 -10.86
CA VAL A 30 -0.09 6.72 -9.71
C VAL A 30 -0.26 7.54 -8.44
N ILE A 31 0.60 8.53 -8.20
CA ILE A 31 0.54 9.38 -7.00
C ILE A 31 -0.77 10.18 -6.97
N LEU A 32 -1.18 10.79 -8.08
CA LEU A 32 -2.43 11.53 -8.16
C LEU A 32 -3.66 10.64 -7.96
N LYS A 33 -3.60 9.37 -8.40
CA LYS A 33 -4.65 8.40 -8.12
C LYS A 33 -4.75 8.13 -6.62
N ARG A 34 -3.61 7.91 -5.95
CA ARG A 34 -3.52 7.66 -4.50
C ARG A 34 -3.97 8.86 -3.67
N LEU A 35 -3.52 10.06 -4.02
CA LEU A 35 -3.97 11.30 -3.35
C LEU A 35 -5.47 11.56 -3.56
N GLY A 36 -6.01 11.13 -4.70
CA GLY A 36 -7.41 11.34 -5.04
C GLY A 36 -8.42 10.51 -4.26
N VAL A 37 -7.98 9.56 -3.45
CA VAL A 37 -8.83 8.77 -2.54
C VAL A 37 -8.74 9.24 -1.09
N LEU A 38 -7.89 10.23 -0.82
CA LEU A 38 -7.77 10.87 0.48
C LEU A 38 -8.69 12.08 0.54
N ASP A 39 -9.35 12.28 1.66
CA ASP A 39 -10.08 13.50 1.98
C ASP A 39 -9.16 14.58 2.57
N ASP A 40 -9.72 15.75 2.84
CA ASP A 40 -8.95 16.89 3.33
C ASP A 40 -8.29 16.62 4.69
N PHE A 41 -8.93 15.85 5.57
CA PHE A 41 -8.37 15.45 6.86
C PHE A 41 -7.13 14.58 6.69
N LEU A 42 -7.23 13.53 5.87
CA LEU A 42 -6.10 12.63 5.62
C LEU A 42 -4.96 13.31 4.85
N ILE A 43 -5.27 14.23 3.95
CA ILE A 43 -4.26 15.05 3.27
C ILE A 43 -3.54 15.98 4.25
N ASP A 44 -4.26 16.62 5.16
CA ASP A 44 -3.65 17.47 6.20
C ASP A 44 -2.71 16.64 7.09
N LYS A 45 -3.17 15.49 7.56
CA LYS A 45 -2.35 14.55 8.35
C LYS A 45 -1.13 14.03 7.57
N LEU A 46 -1.29 13.71 6.29
CA LEU A 46 -0.19 13.27 5.43
C LEU A 46 0.94 14.31 5.33
N ILE A 47 0.59 15.60 5.35
CA ILE A 47 1.55 16.70 5.15
C ILE A 47 2.16 17.19 6.47
N HIS A 48 1.37 17.26 7.54
CA HIS A 48 1.73 17.99 8.77
C HIS A 48 1.96 17.11 9.99
N ASP A 49 1.58 15.83 9.96
CA ASP A 49 1.74 14.91 11.08
C ASP A 49 3.13 14.23 11.04
N SER A 50 3.34 13.21 11.86
CA SER A 50 4.58 12.45 11.91
C SER A 50 4.85 11.68 10.61
N ILE A 51 6.11 11.32 10.38
CA ILE A 51 6.49 10.47 9.24
C ILE A 51 5.78 9.12 9.31
N ASP A 52 5.57 8.56 10.50
CA ASP A 52 4.89 7.28 10.66
C ASP A 52 3.42 7.38 10.27
N THR A 53 2.72 8.45 10.67
CA THR A 53 1.36 8.74 10.20
C THR A 53 1.31 8.87 8.68
N SER A 54 2.24 9.61 8.08
CA SER A 54 2.32 9.78 6.63
C SER A 54 2.49 8.45 5.90
N LYS A 55 3.33 7.55 6.42
CA LYS A 55 3.52 6.19 5.87
C LYS A 55 2.26 5.33 5.98
N GLN A 56 1.56 5.39 7.10
CA GLN A 56 0.30 4.67 7.33
C GLN A 56 -0.80 5.15 6.36
N ILE A 57 -0.93 6.46 6.16
CA ILE A 57 -1.86 7.04 5.17
C ILE A 57 -1.46 6.62 3.75
N ALA A 58 -0.17 6.55 3.45
CA ALA A 58 0.31 6.07 2.15
C ALA A 58 -0.10 4.60 1.91
N ILE A 59 0.09 3.70 2.86
CA ILE A 59 -0.37 2.29 2.79
C ILE A 59 -1.89 2.23 2.58
N TYR A 60 -2.66 2.98 3.36
CA TYR A 60 -4.11 3.08 3.19
C TYR A 60 -4.49 3.50 1.77
N SER A 61 -3.85 4.53 1.22
CA SER A 61 -4.12 4.99 -0.15
C SER A 61 -3.76 3.95 -1.22
N ILE A 62 -2.70 3.15 -0.98
CA ILE A 62 -2.33 2.03 -1.86
C ILE A 62 -3.41 0.97 -1.82
N MET A 63 -3.86 0.55 -0.65
CA MET A 63 -4.94 -0.44 -0.51
C MET A 63 -6.23 0.01 -1.19
N LYS A 64 -6.60 1.27 -1.10
CA LYS A 64 -7.80 1.82 -1.78
C LYS A 64 -7.68 1.87 -3.30
N THR A 65 -6.48 1.90 -3.83
CA THR A 65 -6.25 2.07 -5.28
C THR A 65 -5.69 0.82 -5.96
N ASP A 66 -5.28 -0.17 -5.19
CA ASP A 66 -4.78 -1.47 -5.64
C ASP A 66 -5.47 -2.60 -4.88
N ARG A 67 -6.48 -3.19 -5.52
CA ARG A 67 -7.29 -4.25 -4.93
C ARG A 67 -6.45 -5.47 -4.55
N LEU A 68 -5.51 -5.87 -5.39
CA LEU A 68 -4.70 -7.07 -5.12
C LEU A 68 -3.79 -6.86 -3.90
N PHE A 69 -3.22 -5.67 -3.75
CA PHE A 69 -2.45 -5.32 -2.56
C PHE A 69 -3.34 -5.28 -1.30
N PHE A 70 -4.56 -4.75 -1.41
CA PHE A 70 -5.51 -4.78 -0.29
C PHE A 70 -5.86 -6.21 0.13
N GLU A 71 -6.13 -7.08 -0.85
CA GLU A 71 -6.40 -8.50 -0.59
C GLU A 71 -5.21 -9.20 0.07
N PHE A 72 -3.97 -8.88 -0.35
CA PHE A 72 -2.76 -9.37 0.31
C PHE A 72 -2.67 -8.90 1.77
N MET A 73 -2.90 -7.64 2.04
CA MET A 73 -2.91 -7.11 3.40
C MET A 73 -3.97 -7.79 4.28
N LYS A 74 -5.17 -7.99 3.74
CA LYS A 74 -6.29 -8.61 4.45
C LYS A 74 -6.09 -10.12 4.68
N GLU A 75 -5.65 -10.86 3.65
CA GLU A 75 -5.62 -12.31 3.65
C GLU A 75 -4.28 -12.89 4.14
N VAL A 76 -3.18 -12.15 4.04
CA VAL A 76 -1.85 -12.63 4.40
C VAL A 76 -1.27 -11.84 5.58
N TYR A 77 -1.10 -10.53 5.43
CA TYR A 77 -0.45 -9.71 6.47
C TYR A 77 -1.26 -9.73 7.78
N ARG A 78 -2.56 -9.49 7.71
CA ARG A 78 -3.46 -9.53 8.85
C ARG A 78 -3.45 -10.89 9.56
N GLU A 79 -3.50 -11.99 8.79
CA GLU A 79 -3.48 -13.35 9.35
C GLU A 79 -2.19 -13.62 10.13
N LYS A 80 -1.04 -13.24 9.57
CA LYS A 80 0.26 -13.32 10.28
C LYS A 80 0.28 -12.51 11.55
N TYR A 81 -0.31 -11.34 11.53
CA TYR A 81 -0.43 -10.46 12.69
C TYR A 81 -1.25 -11.11 13.82
N ILE A 82 -2.41 -11.72 13.48
CA ILE A 82 -3.32 -12.37 14.43
C ILE A 82 -2.74 -13.69 14.96
N MET A 83 -2.18 -14.52 14.08
CA MET A 83 -1.70 -15.88 14.42
C MET A 83 -0.36 -15.89 15.18
N VAL A 84 0.20 -14.73 15.48
CA VAL A 84 1.51 -14.61 16.17
C VAL A 84 2.65 -15.33 15.42
N ASP A 85 2.51 -15.50 14.10
CA ASP A 85 3.59 -15.91 13.21
C ASP A 85 4.23 -14.66 12.61
N PRO A 86 5.33 -14.18 13.17
CA PRO A 86 5.80 -12.82 12.90
C PRO A 86 6.52 -12.67 11.56
N PHE A 87 6.58 -13.71 10.72
CA PHE A 87 7.39 -13.68 9.49
C PHE A 87 6.56 -13.91 8.24
N LEU A 88 6.78 -13.07 7.21
CA LEU A 88 6.27 -13.27 5.86
C LEU A 88 7.24 -14.13 5.04
N SER A 89 6.88 -15.38 4.81
CA SER A 89 7.69 -16.31 4.03
C SER A 89 7.41 -16.21 2.52
N ASP A 90 8.31 -16.73 1.71
CA ASP A 90 8.06 -16.88 0.26
C ASP A 90 6.86 -17.77 -0.04
N LYS A 91 6.58 -18.73 0.83
CA LYS A 91 5.42 -19.62 0.74
C LYS A 91 4.11 -18.84 0.88
N ASP A 92 4.05 -17.85 1.77
CA ASP A 92 2.84 -17.02 1.95
C ASP A 92 2.49 -16.26 0.66
N PHE A 93 3.50 -15.68 -0.01
CA PHE A 93 3.30 -15.03 -1.31
C PHE A 93 2.89 -16.03 -2.39
N SER A 94 3.53 -17.19 -2.44
CA SER A 94 3.22 -18.21 -3.46
C SER A 94 1.79 -18.74 -3.33
N ILE A 95 1.34 -19.04 -2.12
CA ILE A 95 -0.03 -19.49 -1.85
C ILE A 95 -1.03 -18.38 -2.20
N PHE A 96 -0.76 -17.14 -1.80
CA PHE A 96 -1.62 -16.01 -2.13
C PHE A 96 -1.79 -15.85 -3.63
N PHE A 97 -0.71 -15.79 -4.39
CA PHE A 97 -0.79 -15.62 -5.84
C PHE A 97 -1.42 -16.83 -6.55
N GLN A 98 -1.20 -18.04 -6.05
CA GLN A 98 -1.88 -19.24 -6.56
C GLN A 98 -3.39 -19.09 -6.40
N HIS A 99 -3.89 -18.77 -5.21
CA HIS A 99 -5.32 -18.58 -4.98
C HIS A 99 -5.90 -17.45 -5.87
N LYS A 100 -5.15 -16.36 -6.06
CA LYS A 100 -5.61 -15.27 -6.95
C LYS A 100 -5.63 -15.68 -8.43
N SER A 101 -4.72 -16.53 -8.86
CA SER A 101 -4.74 -17.09 -10.23
C SER A 101 -5.94 -18.00 -10.46
N GLU A 102 -6.36 -18.75 -9.45
CA GLU A 102 -7.55 -19.61 -9.53
C GLU A 102 -8.85 -18.78 -9.57
N GLN A 103 -8.86 -17.58 -8.99
CA GLN A 103 -10.02 -16.69 -8.91
C GLN A 103 -10.13 -15.71 -10.08
N SER A 104 -9.05 -15.50 -10.85
CA SER A 104 -8.98 -14.48 -11.89
C SER A 104 -8.20 -14.95 -13.11
N GLU A 105 -8.88 -15.07 -14.25
CA GLU A 105 -8.24 -15.36 -15.53
C GLU A 105 -7.14 -14.37 -15.91
N ARG A 106 -7.29 -13.11 -15.51
CA ARG A 106 -6.26 -12.07 -15.73
C ARG A 106 -4.98 -12.40 -14.98
N VAL A 107 -5.08 -12.79 -13.72
CA VAL A 107 -3.95 -13.16 -12.88
C VAL A 107 -3.34 -14.48 -13.36
N ALA A 108 -4.16 -15.46 -13.73
CA ALA A 108 -3.72 -16.75 -14.25
C ALA A 108 -2.85 -16.64 -15.52
N LYS A 109 -3.02 -15.57 -16.29
CA LYS A 109 -2.22 -15.30 -17.53
C LYS A 109 -0.86 -14.66 -17.25
N TRP A 110 -0.55 -14.31 -16.01
CA TRP A 110 0.74 -13.71 -15.68
C TRP A 110 1.86 -14.74 -15.75
N VAL A 111 3.02 -14.30 -16.21
CA VAL A 111 4.24 -15.09 -16.21
C VAL A 111 4.92 -15.05 -14.84
N ASP A 112 5.76 -16.02 -14.52
CA ASP A 112 6.46 -16.13 -13.22
C ASP A 112 7.21 -14.85 -12.83
N TYR A 113 7.78 -14.17 -13.80
CA TYR A 113 8.46 -12.89 -13.59
C TYR A 113 7.53 -11.80 -13.03
N THR A 114 6.25 -11.78 -13.43
CA THR A 114 5.26 -10.82 -12.91
C THR A 114 4.98 -11.08 -11.44
N TYR A 115 4.79 -12.32 -11.04
CA TYR A 115 4.60 -12.69 -9.63
C TYR A 115 5.83 -12.35 -8.80
N TYR A 116 7.02 -12.66 -9.30
CA TYR A 116 8.28 -12.30 -8.64
C TYR A 116 8.40 -10.79 -8.43
N LYS A 117 8.12 -9.98 -9.46
CA LYS A 117 8.18 -8.53 -9.36
C LYS A 117 7.16 -7.96 -8.39
N LEU A 118 5.94 -8.46 -8.38
CA LEU A 118 4.92 -8.03 -7.43
C LEU A 118 5.31 -8.35 -5.99
N LYS A 119 5.84 -9.55 -5.74
CA LYS A 119 6.39 -9.89 -4.42
C LYS A 119 7.44 -8.87 -3.97
N GLN A 120 8.40 -8.53 -4.83
CA GLN A 120 9.43 -7.53 -4.51
C GLN A 120 8.83 -6.14 -4.23
N VAL A 121 7.82 -5.73 -4.99
CA VAL A 121 7.13 -4.45 -4.77
C VAL A 121 6.39 -4.46 -3.43
N TYR A 122 5.68 -5.52 -3.09
CA TYR A 122 4.95 -5.63 -1.82
C TYR A 122 5.90 -5.62 -0.62
N ILE A 123 6.99 -6.38 -0.68
CA ILE A 123 8.02 -6.37 0.37
C ILE A 123 8.60 -4.95 0.55
N ARG A 124 8.90 -4.25 -0.54
CA ARG A 124 9.41 -2.87 -0.49
C ARG A 124 8.40 -1.91 0.14
N ILE A 125 7.14 -1.96 -0.28
CA ILE A 125 6.07 -1.10 0.28
C ILE A 125 5.96 -1.32 1.79
N LEU A 126 5.91 -2.57 2.24
CA LEU A 126 5.80 -2.92 3.65
C LEU A 126 7.03 -2.47 4.44
N PHE A 127 8.22 -2.63 3.88
CA PHE A 127 9.46 -2.21 4.52
C PHE A 127 9.57 -0.68 4.61
N GLU A 128 9.34 0.04 3.52
CA GLU A 128 9.39 1.51 3.50
C GLU A 128 8.34 2.15 4.41
N ALA A 129 7.19 1.52 4.55
CA ALA A 129 6.13 1.96 5.47
C ALA A 129 6.31 1.46 6.91
N TYR A 130 7.35 0.67 7.18
CA TYR A 130 7.66 0.11 8.49
C TYR A 130 6.61 -0.89 9.01
N PHE A 131 5.97 -1.62 8.10
CA PHE A 131 5.07 -2.73 8.41
C PHE A 131 5.83 -4.07 8.52
N ILE A 132 7.04 -4.14 8.00
CA ILE A 132 8.03 -5.17 8.31
C ILE A 132 9.34 -4.51 8.71
N LYS A 133 10.13 -5.18 9.56
CA LYS A 133 11.37 -4.63 10.13
C LYS A 133 12.53 -4.69 9.15
N ASP A 134 12.56 -5.70 8.29
CA ASP A 134 13.62 -5.92 7.30
C ASP A 134 13.09 -6.65 6.06
N GLN A 135 13.85 -6.61 4.96
CA GLN A 135 13.43 -7.20 3.68
C GLN A 135 13.82 -8.68 3.53
N ASP A 136 14.74 -9.19 4.36
CA ASP A 136 15.24 -10.56 4.27
C ASP A 136 14.39 -11.51 5.12
N LYS A 137 14.31 -11.28 6.42
CA LYS A 137 13.51 -12.07 7.36
C LYS A 137 12.04 -11.72 7.29
N ARG A 138 11.74 -10.46 6.96
CA ARG A 138 10.37 -9.94 6.82
C ARG A 138 9.55 -10.14 8.08
N GLU A 139 10.17 -9.83 9.22
CA GLU A 139 9.48 -9.83 10.50
C GLU A 139 8.44 -8.72 10.53
N ILE A 140 7.20 -9.06 10.85
CA ILE A 140 6.10 -8.11 10.95
C ILE A 140 6.37 -7.11 12.09
N ASN A 141 6.25 -5.84 11.76
CA ASN A 141 6.22 -4.76 12.71
C ASN A 141 4.77 -4.28 12.90
N LYS A 142 4.28 -4.33 14.13
CA LYS A 142 2.92 -3.90 14.45
C LYS A 142 2.87 -2.37 14.48
N PRO A 143 2.22 -1.70 13.50
CA PRO A 143 2.16 -0.25 13.49
C PRO A 143 1.28 0.27 14.63
N LEU A 144 1.67 1.39 15.22
CA LEU A 144 0.84 2.15 16.15
C LEU A 144 0.13 3.24 15.35
N ILE A 145 -1.17 3.10 15.16
CA ILE A 145 -2.00 4.09 14.48
C ILE A 145 -2.61 5.01 15.54
N SER A 146 -2.64 6.31 15.29
CA SER A 146 -3.25 7.26 16.22
C SER A 146 -4.76 7.08 16.26
N SER A 147 -5.37 7.28 17.44
CA SER A 147 -6.84 7.20 17.60
C SER A 147 -7.59 8.15 16.67
N GLU A 148 -7.03 9.32 16.36
CA GLU A 148 -7.64 10.26 15.41
C GLU A 148 -7.78 9.66 14.00
N ILE A 149 -6.76 8.92 13.53
CA ILE A 149 -6.81 8.25 12.23
C ILE A 149 -7.78 7.06 12.28
N GLU A 150 -7.74 6.27 13.35
CA GLU A 150 -8.65 5.13 13.55
C GLU A 150 -10.11 5.60 13.53
N ASP A 151 -10.44 6.56 14.37
CA ASP A 151 -11.81 7.11 14.46
C ASP A 151 -12.26 7.71 13.12
N HIS A 152 -11.36 8.39 12.42
CA HIS A 152 -11.68 8.97 11.13
C HIS A 152 -11.99 7.89 10.09
N LEU A 153 -11.15 6.84 9.96
CA LEU A 153 -11.37 5.74 9.02
C LEU A 153 -12.67 4.99 9.32
N ILE A 154 -12.99 4.77 10.58
CA ILE A 154 -14.26 4.17 10.99
C ILE A 154 -15.43 5.07 10.58
N ASN A 155 -15.35 6.38 10.86
CA ASN A 155 -16.42 7.33 10.57
C ASN A 155 -16.73 7.48 9.08
N ILE A 156 -15.72 7.35 8.22
CA ILE A 156 -15.92 7.39 6.76
C ILE A 156 -16.28 6.03 6.13
N GLY A 157 -16.41 4.97 6.96
CA GLY A 157 -16.77 3.62 6.50
C GLY A 157 -15.62 2.81 5.92
N ASP A 158 -14.39 3.16 6.21
CA ASP A 158 -13.17 2.53 5.70
C ASP A 158 -12.47 1.63 6.74
N GLU A 159 -13.22 1.14 7.72
CA GLU A 159 -12.75 0.25 8.79
C GLU A 159 -12.04 -1.00 8.26
N VAL A 160 -12.47 -1.55 7.12
CA VAL A 160 -11.84 -2.73 6.51
C VAL A 160 -10.35 -2.56 6.18
N TYR A 161 -9.94 -1.33 5.87
CA TYR A 161 -8.51 -1.02 5.63
C TYR A 161 -7.74 -0.90 6.94
N LEU A 162 -8.37 -0.37 7.98
CA LEU A 162 -7.80 -0.32 9.32
C LEU A 162 -7.57 -1.73 9.86
N GLU A 163 -8.57 -2.62 9.76
CA GLU A 163 -8.47 -4.03 10.14
C GLU A 163 -7.34 -4.75 9.40
N ALA A 164 -7.15 -4.47 8.11
CA ALA A 164 -6.07 -5.06 7.31
C ALA A 164 -4.68 -4.64 7.81
N MET A 165 -4.55 -3.45 8.41
CA MET A 165 -3.30 -2.96 9.00
C MET A 165 -3.06 -3.43 10.43
N LEU A 166 -4.12 -3.57 11.24
CA LEU A 166 -4.04 -3.81 12.69
C LEU A 166 -4.44 -5.21 13.12
N GLY A 167 -4.93 -6.03 12.22
CA GLY A 167 -5.40 -7.37 12.55
C GLY A 167 -6.87 -7.46 13.01
N GLY A 168 -7.52 -6.36 13.31
CA GLY A 168 -8.84 -6.34 13.93
C GLY A 168 -8.86 -6.92 15.36
N GLU A 169 -9.69 -6.39 16.23
CA GLU A 169 -10.02 -7.04 17.51
C GLU A 169 -11.02 -8.17 17.31
#